data_bbe6ec89aacdbba5faf96a9c3c08f859
#
_entry.id   bbe6ec89aacdbba5faf96a9c3c08f859
#
_cell.length_a   1.000
_cell.length_b   1.000
_cell.length_c   1.000
_cell.angle_alpha   90.00
_cell.angle_beta   90.00
_cell.angle_gamma   90.00
#
_symmetry.space_group_name_H-M   'P 1'
#
loop_
_entity.id
_entity.type
_entity.pdbx_description
1 polymer ?
#
loop_
_entity_poly.entity_id
_entity_poly.type
_entity_poly.pdbx_seq_one_letter_code
_entity_poly.pdbx_strand_id
1 'polypeptide(L)'
;MLKTGMIIAERYEILGKIGTGGMADVYKAKDHILTLITSVCSPYVAVKVLKPEFREDTTFIRKFKSEAQAAAVLTHPNIVNVFDVGDDNGVYYIVMELIEGITLKEYISKKGKLSVKEATSIAIQVSMGLEAAHSHGIVHRDVKPQNIIISMDGKVKVTDFGIARAASSNTISSNVMGSVHYSSPEQVRGGYSDEKSDIYSLGITMYEMVTGKVPFDGDTTVAIAIKHLQEEIVPPSIYTPELPHSLEQIILKCTQKSVD
;
A
#
# COMPACT_ATOMS: atom_id res chain seq x y z
N MET A 1 -16.91 4.14 16.08
CA MET A 1 -16.69 4.96 14.86
C MET A 1 -16.58 6.41 15.24
N LEU A 2 -15.57 7.11 14.74
CA LEU A 2 -15.45 8.56 14.91
C LEU A 2 -16.52 9.27 14.09
N LYS A 3 -17.05 10.35 14.64
CA LYS A 3 -18.08 11.18 13.98
C LYS A 3 -17.46 12.51 13.54
N THR A 4 -18.00 13.11 12.50
CA THR A 4 -17.65 14.46 12.07
C THR A 4 -17.81 15.46 13.22
N GLY A 5 -16.83 16.33 13.39
CA GLY A 5 -16.74 17.31 14.48
C GLY A 5 -16.08 16.78 15.76
N MET A 6 -15.76 15.48 15.87
CA MET A 6 -14.94 14.98 16.98
C MET A 6 -13.50 15.45 16.85
N ILE A 7 -12.88 15.81 17.97
CA ILE A 7 -11.46 16.21 18.02
C ILE A 7 -10.69 15.09 18.71
N ILE A 8 -9.60 14.64 18.09
CA ILE A 8 -8.65 13.67 18.63
C ILE A 8 -7.41 14.42 19.08
N ALA A 9 -6.87 14.03 20.26
CA ALA A 9 -5.67 14.61 20.86
C ALA A 9 -5.73 16.16 20.98
N GLU A 10 -6.93 16.72 21.18
CA GLU A 10 -7.19 18.16 21.27
C GLU A 10 -6.70 18.96 20.04
N ARG A 11 -6.41 18.27 18.92
CA ARG A 11 -5.73 18.85 17.75
C ARG A 11 -6.40 18.54 16.42
N TYR A 12 -6.84 17.29 16.20
CA TYR A 12 -7.29 16.81 14.90
C TYR A 12 -8.81 16.71 14.85
N GLU A 13 -9.47 17.66 14.21
CA GLU A 13 -10.91 17.66 14.01
C GLU A 13 -11.31 16.77 12.83
N ILE A 14 -12.09 15.74 13.08
CA ILE A 14 -12.58 14.79 12.08
C ILE A 14 -13.62 15.46 11.19
N LEU A 15 -13.34 15.49 9.88
CA LEU A 15 -14.26 16.07 8.87
C LEU A 15 -15.10 15.00 8.17
N GLY A 16 -14.57 13.78 8.06
CA GLY A 16 -15.29 12.67 7.44
C GLY A 16 -14.39 11.49 7.15
N LYS A 17 -15.00 10.34 6.96
CA LYS A 17 -14.31 9.09 6.60
C LYS A 17 -14.01 9.08 5.11
N ILE A 18 -12.76 8.80 4.73
CA ILE A 18 -12.29 8.77 3.34
C ILE A 18 -11.83 7.38 2.89
N GLY A 19 -11.62 6.44 3.82
CA GLY A 19 -11.21 5.09 3.48
C GLY A 19 -11.52 4.09 4.58
N THR A 20 -11.59 2.80 4.21
CA THR A 20 -11.76 1.67 5.14
C THR A 20 -10.81 0.56 4.74
N GLY A 21 -9.91 0.20 5.65
CA GLY A 21 -9.04 -0.96 5.53
C GLY A 21 -9.48 -2.12 6.41
N GLY A 22 -8.72 -3.21 6.41
CA GLY A 22 -8.98 -4.38 7.24
C GLY A 22 -9.01 -4.05 8.74
N MET A 23 -7.95 -3.44 9.26
CA MET A 23 -7.80 -3.16 10.69
C MET A 23 -7.99 -1.69 11.09
N ALA A 24 -8.05 -0.78 10.13
CA ALA A 24 -8.14 0.66 10.38
C ALA A 24 -9.07 1.36 9.40
N ASP A 25 -9.64 2.46 9.84
CA ASP A 25 -10.37 3.42 9.02
C ASP A 25 -9.53 4.67 8.83
N VAL A 26 -9.66 5.33 7.67
CA VAL A 26 -8.96 6.58 7.37
C VAL A 26 -9.97 7.72 7.29
N TYR A 27 -9.64 8.82 7.97
CA TYR A 27 -10.47 10.02 8.03
C TYR A 27 -9.71 11.22 7.48
N LYS A 28 -10.41 12.11 6.79
CA LYS A 28 -9.94 13.48 6.57
C LYS A 28 -10.14 14.25 7.86
N ALA A 29 -9.11 14.97 8.29
CA ALA A 29 -9.18 15.80 9.48
C ALA A 29 -8.52 17.17 9.24
N LYS A 30 -8.87 18.15 10.08
CA LYS A 30 -8.25 19.47 10.13
C LYS A 30 -7.31 19.53 11.33
N ASP A 31 -6.06 19.88 11.08
CA ASP A 31 -5.06 20.13 12.14
C ASP A 31 -5.17 21.58 12.61
N HIS A 32 -5.63 21.78 13.84
CA HIS A 32 -5.83 23.11 14.42
C HIS A 32 -4.51 23.84 14.69
N ILE A 33 -3.41 23.13 14.92
CA ILE A 33 -2.08 23.75 15.12
C ILE A 33 -1.53 24.26 13.80
N LEU A 34 -1.59 23.45 12.73
CA LEU A 34 -1.15 23.88 11.39
C LEU A 34 -1.96 25.08 10.89
N THR A 35 -3.25 25.15 11.21
CA THR A 35 -4.12 26.28 10.85
C THR A 35 -3.64 27.61 11.47
N LEU A 36 -3.01 27.56 12.66
CA LEU A 36 -2.53 28.75 13.36
C LEU A 36 -1.15 29.23 12.88
N ILE A 37 -0.31 28.31 12.34
CA ILE A 37 1.10 28.57 12.07
C ILE A 37 1.36 28.96 10.61
N THR A 38 0.54 28.54 9.68
CA THR A 38 0.87 28.66 8.25
C THR A 38 -0.28 29.20 7.38
N SER A 39 0.01 30.29 6.68
CA SER A 39 -0.71 30.73 5.47
C SER A 39 -0.30 29.92 4.21
N VAL A 40 0.61 28.95 4.31
CA VAL A 40 1.29 28.31 3.16
C VAL A 40 1.03 26.79 3.05
N CYS A 41 0.68 26.09 4.14
CA CYS A 41 0.41 24.67 4.12
C CYS A 41 -1.07 24.36 4.30
N SER A 42 -1.57 23.34 3.58
CA SER A 42 -2.92 22.84 3.79
C SER A 42 -3.09 22.36 5.24
N PRO A 43 -4.11 22.82 5.96
CA PRO A 43 -4.34 22.37 7.34
C PRO A 43 -4.98 20.99 7.41
N TYR A 44 -5.17 20.36 6.27
CA TYR A 44 -5.85 19.07 6.20
C TYR A 44 -4.86 17.91 6.18
N VAL A 45 -5.19 16.87 6.96
CA VAL A 45 -4.41 15.66 7.14
C VAL A 45 -5.31 14.43 6.96
N ALA A 46 -4.69 13.28 6.68
CA ALA A 46 -5.34 11.98 6.79
C ALA A 46 -5.04 11.38 8.17
N VAL A 47 -6.05 10.90 8.86
CA VAL A 47 -5.92 10.24 10.16
C VAL A 47 -6.38 8.79 10.03
N LYS A 48 -5.42 7.87 10.11
CA LYS A 48 -5.67 6.42 10.12
C LYS A 48 -5.91 5.99 11.55
N VAL A 49 -7.04 5.35 11.83
CA VAL A 49 -7.51 5.02 13.18
C VAL A 49 -7.76 3.54 13.28
N LEU A 50 -7.16 2.89 14.28
CA LEU A 50 -7.38 1.47 14.58
C LEU A 50 -8.84 1.23 14.93
N LYS A 51 -9.49 0.25 14.29
CA LYS A 51 -10.88 -0.07 14.53
C LYS A 51 -11.11 -0.57 15.96
N PRO A 52 -12.31 -0.33 16.54
CA PRO A 52 -12.62 -0.70 17.93
C PRO A 52 -12.35 -2.16 18.26
N GLU A 53 -12.68 -3.07 17.33
CA GLU A 53 -12.53 -4.52 17.51
C GLU A 53 -11.08 -4.98 17.69
N PHE A 54 -10.09 -4.14 17.34
CA PHE A 54 -8.65 -4.47 17.45
C PHE A 54 -7.94 -3.71 18.58
N ARG A 55 -8.65 -2.81 19.31
CA ARG A 55 -8.02 -1.94 20.31
C ARG A 55 -7.65 -2.64 21.61
N GLU A 56 -8.18 -3.83 21.86
CA GLU A 56 -7.84 -4.66 23.04
C GLU A 56 -6.77 -5.71 22.70
N ASP A 57 -6.47 -5.94 21.42
CA ASP A 57 -5.46 -6.90 20.98
C ASP A 57 -4.08 -6.22 20.89
N THR A 58 -3.21 -6.53 21.84
CA THR A 58 -1.85 -5.99 21.92
C THR A 58 -1.02 -6.28 20.66
N THR A 59 -1.32 -7.35 19.93
CA THR A 59 -0.63 -7.71 18.68
C THR A 59 -0.99 -6.72 17.58
N PHE A 60 -2.27 -6.38 17.42
CA PHE A 60 -2.72 -5.39 16.44
C PHE A 60 -2.23 -3.98 16.79
N ILE A 61 -2.28 -3.59 18.06
CA ILE A 61 -1.76 -2.30 18.52
C ILE A 61 -0.27 -2.17 18.20
N ARG A 62 0.51 -3.20 18.52
CA ARG A 62 1.96 -3.21 18.25
C ARG A 62 2.24 -3.12 16.74
N LYS A 63 1.51 -3.87 15.92
CA LYS A 63 1.62 -3.82 14.46
C LYS A 63 1.31 -2.42 13.92
N PHE A 64 0.22 -1.82 14.38
CA PHE A 64 -0.20 -0.48 13.98
C PHE A 64 0.86 0.57 14.32
N LYS A 65 1.43 0.51 15.55
CA LYS A 65 2.51 1.41 15.97
C LYS A 65 3.82 1.19 15.19
N SER A 66 4.19 -0.08 14.92
CA SER A 66 5.41 -0.39 14.15
C SER A 66 5.33 0.09 12.71
N GLU A 67 4.15 -0.04 12.06
CA GLU A 67 3.91 0.50 10.72
C GLU A 67 4.15 2.01 10.69
N ALA A 68 3.59 2.72 11.66
CA ALA A 68 3.77 4.16 11.77
C ALA A 68 5.23 4.57 12.02
N GLN A 69 5.94 3.87 12.93
CA GLN A 69 7.33 4.17 13.26
C GLN A 69 8.26 4.00 12.05
N ALA A 70 8.03 2.96 11.24
CA ALA A 70 8.82 2.76 10.04
C ALA A 70 8.56 3.81 8.96
N ALA A 71 7.30 4.18 8.77
CA ALA A 71 6.94 5.23 7.81
C ALA A 71 7.43 6.62 8.26
N ALA A 72 7.51 6.89 9.57
CA ALA A 72 7.87 8.20 10.13
C ALA A 72 9.32 8.63 9.84
N VAL A 73 10.23 7.69 9.54
CA VAL A 73 11.62 8.02 9.19
C VAL A 73 11.81 8.28 7.70
N LEU A 74 10.79 7.99 6.90
CA LEU A 74 10.85 8.11 5.45
C LEU A 74 10.33 9.49 5.01
N THR A 75 11.16 10.24 4.30
CA THR A 75 10.77 11.48 3.63
C THR A 75 11.16 11.40 2.17
N HIS A 76 10.19 11.22 1.29
CA HIS A 76 10.41 11.11 -0.15
C HIS A 76 9.16 11.56 -0.93
N PRO A 77 9.29 12.21 -2.10
CA PRO A 77 8.15 12.68 -2.89
C PRO A 77 7.17 11.56 -3.30
N ASN A 78 7.64 10.32 -3.40
CA ASN A 78 6.82 9.17 -3.77
C ASN A 78 6.44 8.27 -2.57
N ILE A 79 6.56 8.76 -1.35
CA ILE A 79 6.09 8.12 -0.12
C ILE A 79 5.11 9.06 0.58
N VAL A 80 4.03 8.53 1.16
CA VAL A 80 3.12 9.30 2.00
C VAL A 80 3.82 9.60 3.33
N ASN A 81 3.99 10.88 3.66
CA ASN A 81 4.65 11.28 4.90
C ASN A 81 3.78 10.98 6.12
N VAL A 82 4.37 10.47 7.18
CA VAL A 82 3.75 10.34 8.51
C VAL A 82 4.19 11.53 9.36
N PHE A 83 3.21 12.22 9.93
CA PHE A 83 3.46 13.45 10.71
C PHE A 83 3.39 13.23 12.21
N ASP A 84 2.50 12.32 12.66
CA ASP A 84 2.26 12.08 14.08
C ASP A 84 1.69 10.68 14.32
N VAL A 85 1.92 10.13 15.51
CA VAL A 85 1.40 8.83 15.95
C VAL A 85 1.03 8.95 17.41
N GLY A 86 -0.18 8.56 17.75
CA GLY A 86 -0.63 8.71 19.11
C GLY A 86 -1.71 7.75 19.56
N ASP A 87 -2.11 7.98 20.80
CA ASP A 87 -3.21 7.34 21.50
C ASP A 87 -3.99 8.42 22.25
N ASP A 88 -5.28 8.44 22.03
CA ASP A 88 -6.20 9.32 22.76
C ASP A 88 -7.36 8.49 23.32
N ASN A 89 -7.39 8.30 24.65
CA ASN A 89 -8.42 7.52 25.36
C ASN A 89 -8.67 6.12 24.72
N GLY A 90 -7.60 5.41 24.36
CA GLY A 90 -7.66 4.10 23.73
C GLY A 90 -7.98 4.14 22.23
N VAL A 91 -8.00 5.31 21.61
CA VAL A 91 -8.10 5.50 20.18
C VAL A 91 -6.70 5.64 19.59
N TYR A 92 -6.14 4.56 19.04
CA TYR A 92 -4.84 4.57 18.38
C TYR A 92 -4.95 5.18 17.00
N TYR A 93 -4.10 6.16 16.68
CA TYR A 93 -4.14 6.89 15.42
C TYR A 93 -2.74 7.14 14.85
N ILE A 94 -2.70 7.31 13.51
CA ILE A 94 -1.54 7.75 12.73
C ILE A 94 -2.00 8.93 11.91
N VAL A 95 -1.29 10.06 12.00
CA VAL A 95 -1.55 11.26 11.19
C VAL A 95 -0.57 11.30 10.04
N MET A 96 -1.09 11.45 8.84
CA MET A 96 -0.28 11.41 7.63
C MET A 96 -0.72 12.48 6.62
N GLU A 97 0.11 12.68 5.63
CA GLU A 97 -0.17 13.53 4.48
C GLU A 97 -1.49 13.13 3.82
N LEU A 98 -2.37 14.11 3.62
CA LEU A 98 -3.60 13.91 2.86
C LEU A 98 -3.30 14.07 1.37
N ILE A 99 -3.47 12.99 0.63
CA ILE A 99 -3.34 13.01 -0.83
C ILE A 99 -4.73 13.13 -1.44
N GLU A 100 -4.98 14.22 -2.14
CA GLU A 100 -6.19 14.38 -2.94
C GLU A 100 -6.00 13.65 -4.27
N GLY A 101 -6.64 12.49 -4.40
CA GLY A 101 -6.46 11.61 -5.54
C GLY A 101 -7.26 10.31 -5.41
N ILE A 102 -6.84 9.30 -6.15
CA ILE A 102 -7.45 7.96 -6.13
C ILE A 102 -6.36 6.88 -6.03
N THR A 103 -6.74 5.71 -5.55
CA THR A 103 -5.83 4.56 -5.55
C THR A 103 -5.56 4.09 -6.98
N LEU A 104 -4.39 3.50 -7.21
CA LEU A 104 -4.06 2.86 -8.49
C LEU A 104 -5.07 1.75 -8.82
N LYS A 105 -5.61 1.06 -7.81
CA LYS A 105 -6.67 0.05 -8.01
C LYS A 105 -7.94 0.66 -8.62
N GLU A 106 -8.39 1.77 -8.09
CA GLU A 106 -9.54 2.50 -8.64
C GLU A 106 -9.25 3.03 -10.05
N TYR A 107 -8.01 3.50 -10.28
CA TYR A 107 -7.60 3.99 -11.58
C TYR A 107 -7.61 2.90 -12.65
N ILE A 108 -7.03 1.72 -12.35
CA ILE A 108 -7.08 0.54 -13.23
C ILE A 108 -8.55 0.12 -13.47
N SER A 109 -9.36 0.03 -12.41
CA SER A 109 -10.77 -0.37 -12.52
C SER A 109 -11.60 0.56 -13.41
N LYS A 110 -11.33 1.87 -13.37
CA LYS A 110 -12.01 2.86 -14.21
C LYS A 110 -11.58 2.80 -15.69
N LYS A 111 -10.30 2.49 -15.95
CA LYS A 111 -9.74 2.46 -17.32
C LYS A 111 -9.77 1.09 -17.98
N GLY A 112 -9.92 0.02 -17.20
CA GLY A 112 -9.75 -1.35 -17.64
C GLY A 112 -8.27 -1.77 -17.70
N LYS A 113 -7.45 -1.08 -18.49
CA LYS A 113 -5.98 -1.21 -18.53
C LYS A 113 -5.34 0.16 -18.78
N LEU A 114 -4.08 0.28 -18.43
CA LEU A 114 -3.31 1.52 -18.62
C LEU A 114 -2.48 1.45 -19.89
N SER A 115 -2.23 2.62 -20.49
CA SER A 115 -1.26 2.73 -21.57
C SER A 115 0.16 2.44 -21.06
N VAL A 116 1.04 2.02 -21.97
CA VAL A 116 2.47 1.80 -21.68
C VAL A 116 3.10 3.00 -20.99
N LYS A 117 2.80 4.21 -21.47
CA LYS A 117 3.33 5.45 -20.91
C LYS A 117 2.89 5.67 -19.47
N GLU A 118 1.61 5.46 -19.17
CA GLU A 118 1.07 5.60 -17.81
C GLU A 118 1.65 4.54 -16.88
N ALA A 119 1.62 3.26 -17.28
CA ALA A 119 2.15 2.17 -16.49
C ALA A 119 3.64 2.37 -16.17
N THR A 120 4.44 2.77 -17.16
CA THR A 120 5.88 3.03 -16.99
C THR A 120 6.11 4.22 -16.04
N SER A 121 5.38 5.33 -16.21
CA SER A 121 5.52 6.51 -15.35
C SER A 121 5.16 6.20 -13.90
N ILE A 122 4.09 5.42 -13.67
CA ILE A 122 3.69 5.00 -12.33
C ILE A 122 4.74 4.06 -11.73
N ALA A 123 5.20 3.05 -12.49
CA ALA A 123 6.20 2.09 -12.02
C ALA A 123 7.51 2.78 -11.62
N ILE A 124 7.99 3.75 -12.39
CA ILE A 124 9.20 4.53 -12.06
C ILE A 124 9.01 5.23 -10.70
N GLN A 125 7.91 5.94 -10.50
CA GLN A 125 7.66 6.68 -9.28
C GLN A 125 7.53 5.76 -8.06
N VAL A 126 6.86 4.60 -8.20
CA VAL A 126 6.78 3.58 -7.15
C VAL A 126 8.18 3.03 -6.84
N SER A 127 8.98 2.70 -7.87
CA SER A 127 10.36 2.21 -7.68
C SER A 127 11.24 3.21 -6.93
N MET A 128 11.14 4.50 -7.23
CA MET A 128 11.86 5.55 -6.49
C MET A 128 11.47 5.61 -5.01
N GLY A 129 10.16 5.44 -4.70
CA GLY A 129 9.69 5.38 -3.32
C GLY A 129 10.19 4.11 -2.59
N LEU A 130 10.16 2.96 -3.25
CA LEU A 130 10.67 1.70 -2.68
C LEU A 130 12.19 1.76 -2.47
N GLU A 131 12.97 2.27 -3.42
CA GLU A 131 14.41 2.48 -3.27
C GLU A 131 14.74 3.34 -2.05
N ALA A 132 14.02 4.45 -1.87
CA ALA A 132 14.19 5.31 -0.71
C ALA A 132 13.92 4.57 0.61
N ALA A 133 12.91 3.70 0.67
CA ALA A 133 12.62 2.89 1.85
C ALA A 133 13.69 1.81 2.06
N HIS A 134 14.08 1.10 1.01
CA HIS A 134 15.09 0.04 1.05
C HIS A 134 16.46 0.57 1.51
N SER A 135 16.85 1.79 1.09
CA SER A 135 18.09 2.44 1.54
C SER A 135 18.11 2.72 3.05
N HIS A 136 16.94 2.73 3.70
CA HIS A 136 16.78 2.82 5.17
C HIS A 136 16.57 1.45 5.84
N GLY A 137 16.71 0.35 5.09
CA GLY A 137 16.46 -1.01 5.58
C GLY A 137 14.97 -1.32 5.82
N ILE A 138 14.08 -0.56 5.22
CA ILE A 138 12.63 -0.72 5.37
C ILE A 138 12.07 -1.39 4.12
N VAL A 139 11.50 -2.58 4.30
CA VAL A 139 10.80 -3.34 3.26
C VAL A 139 9.30 -3.12 3.39
N HIS A 140 8.61 -2.82 2.29
CA HIS A 140 7.18 -2.50 2.28
C HIS A 140 6.30 -3.73 2.57
N ARG A 141 6.58 -4.87 1.97
CA ARG A 141 5.93 -6.18 2.13
C ARG A 141 4.47 -6.30 1.72
N ASP A 142 3.84 -5.22 1.29
CA ASP A 142 2.44 -5.20 0.84
C ASP A 142 2.24 -4.24 -0.35
N VAL A 143 3.19 -4.25 -1.30
CA VAL A 143 3.09 -3.46 -2.54
C VAL A 143 1.92 -4.00 -3.36
N LYS A 144 0.95 -3.14 -3.63
CA LYS A 144 -0.26 -3.46 -4.42
C LYS A 144 -0.97 -2.18 -4.84
N PRO A 145 -1.84 -2.22 -5.86
CA PRO A 145 -2.52 -1.02 -6.36
C PRO A 145 -3.36 -0.28 -5.31
N GLN A 146 -3.86 -0.95 -4.28
CA GLN A 146 -4.62 -0.32 -3.19
C GLN A 146 -3.74 0.59 -2.30
N ASN A 147 -2.44 0.28 -2.21
CA ASN A 147 -1.45 1.02 -1.40
C ASN A 147 -0.62 2.01 -2.23
N ILE A 148 -1.07 2.33 -3.44
CA ILE A 148 -0.47 3.33 -4.32
C ILE A 148 -1.53 4.36 -4.65
N ILE A 149 -1.26 5.63 -4.35
CA ILE A 149 -2.19 6.75 -4.57
C ILE A 149 -1.66 7.60 -5.72
N ILE A 150 -2.54 7.95 -6.65
CA ILE A 150 -2.28 8.89 -7.73
C ILE A 150 -3.00 10.19 -7.39
N SER A 151 -2.24 11.26 -7.16
CA SER A 151 -2.80 12.57 -6.85
C SER A 151 -3.40 13.24 -8.09
N MET A 152 -4.19 14.28 -7.88
CA MET A 152 -4.83 15.04 -8.96
C MET A 152 -3.83 15.68 -9.93
N ASP A 153 -2.61 15.98 -9.48
CA ASP A 153 -1.50 16.52 -10.30
C ASP A 153 -0.61 15.43 -10.93
N GLY A 154 -1.00 14.15 -10.81
CA GLY A 154 -0.33 13.01 -11.43
C GLY A 154 0.90 12.49 -10.68
N LYS A 155 1.15 12.96 -9.45
CA LYS A 155 2.18 12.38 -8.57
C LYS A 155 1.71 11.05 -8.00
N VAL A 156 2.64 10.11 -7.90
CA VAL A 156 2.38 8.78 -7.32
C VAL A 156 3.05 8.67 -5.97
N LYS A 157 2.29 8.22 -4.97
CA LYS A 157 2.81 7.99 -3.62
C LYS A 157 2.44 6.61 -3.11
N VAL A 158 3.43 5.94 -2.51
CA VAL A 158 3.26 4.65 -1.82
C VAL A 158 2.87 4.93 -0.38
N THR A 159 1.89 4.18 0.13
CA THR A 159 1.37 4.27 1.50
C THR A 159 1.32 2.89 2.15
N ASP A 160 1.10 2.86 3.46
CA ASP A 160 0.85 1.61 4.22
C ASP A 160 2.01 0.61 4.19
N PHE A 161 3.20 1.05 4.63
CA PHE A 161 4.37 0.18 4.79
C PHE A 161 4.10 -0.96 5.77
N GLY A 162 3.92 -2.18 5.24
CA GLY A 162 3.39 -3.36 5.95
C GLY A 162 4.41 -4.11 6.83
N ILE A 163 5.13 -3.44 7.73
CA ILE A 163 6.11 -4.07 8.65
C ILE A 163 5.47 -5.19 9.50
N ALA A 164 4.17 -5.17 9.63
CA ALA A 164 3.41 -6.09 10.45
C ALA A 164 3.30 -7.54 9.93
N ARG A 165 3.71 -7.84 8.69
CA ARG A 165 3.58 -9.20 8.12
C ARG A 165 4.69 -10.17 8.56
N ALA A 166 5.81 -9.67 9.05
CA ALA A 166 6.97 -10.51 9.38
C ALA A 166 6.82 -11.39 10.64
N ALA A 167 5.75 -11.23 11.43
CA ALA A 167 5.65 -11.88 12.75
C ALA A 167 4.39 -12.74 12.99
N SER A 168 3.55 -12.99 12.01
CA SER A 168 2.36 -13.82 12.22
C SER A 168 2.24 -14.96 11.22
N SER A 169 2.95 -16.03 11.51
CA SER A 169 2.89 -17.31 10.83
C SER A 169 1.65 -18.12 11.20
N ASN A 170 0.49 -17.73 11.42
CA ASN A 170 -0.60 -18.71 11.67
C ASN A 170 -2.05 -18.22 11.54
N THR A 171 -2.35 -17.06 10.94
CA THR A 171 -3.77 -16.76 10.73
C THR A 171 -3.99 -16.17 9.33
N ILE A 172 -4.34 -17.05 8.40
CA ILE A 172 -4.99 -16.65 7.14
C ILE A 172 -6.40 -16.20 7.51
N SER A 173 -6.55 -14.99 7.99
CA SER A 173 -7.85 -14.38 8.22
C SER A 173 -8.41 -13.83 6.90
N SER A 174 -9.72 -13.83 6.75
CA SER A 174 -10.48 -13.45 5.56
C SER A 174 -10.12 -12.09 4.94
N ASN A 175 -9.47 -11.18 5.68
CA ASN A 175 -8.99 -9.88 5.21
C ASN A 175 -7.69 -9.98 4.36
N VAL A 176 -7.09 -11.16 4.21
CA VAL A 176 -5.87 -11.42 3.42
C VAL A 176 -6.19 -11.63 1.94
N MET A 177 -7.46 -11.79 1.56
CA MET A 177 -7.87 -12.19 0.22
C MET A 177 -7.34 -11.27 -0.90
N GLY A 178 -7.34 -9.95 -0.67
CA GLY A 178 -6.83 -8.99 -1.67
C GLY A 178 -5.30 -8.89 -1.78
N SER A 179 -4.57 -9.26 -0.73
CA SER A 179 -3.10 -9.15 -0.70
C SER A 179 -2.38 -10.37 -1.27
N VAL A 180 -3.00 -11.56 -1.24
CA VAL A 180 -2.36 -12.79 -1.74
C VAL A 180 -2.04 -12.71 -3.23
N HIS A 181 -2.83 -11.99 -4.02
CA HIS A 181 -2.61 -11.82 -5.46
C HIS A 181 -1.26 -11.15 -5.80
N TYR A 182 -0.66 -10.43 -4.85
CA TYR A 182 0.60 -9.69 -5.04
C TYR A 182 1.74 -10.25 -4.19
N SER A 183 1.49 -11.30 -3.40
CA SER A 183 2.49 -11.87 -2.48
C SER A 183 3.59 -12.60 -3.24
N SER A 184 4.84 -12.37 -2.85
CA SER A 184 5.98 -13.07 -3.44
C SER A 184 6.03 -14.55 -3.00
N PRO A 185 6.72 -15.42 -3.77
CA PRO A 185 6.87 -16.84 -3.41
C PRO A 185 7.43 -17.06 -2.00
N GLU A 186 8.43 -16.28 -1.58
CA GLU A 186 9.02 -16.37 -0.24
C GLU A 186 8.04 -15.94 0.85
N GLN A 187 7.20 -14.92 0.60
CA GLN A 187 6.13 -14.52 1.53
C GLN A 187 5.07 -15.61 1.68
N VAL A 188 4.71 -16.27 0.59
CA VAL A 188 3.75 -17.38 0.61
C VAL A 188 4.30 -18.57 1.39
N ARG A 189 5.59 -18.88 1.27
CA ARG A 189 6.26 -19.93 2.04
C ARG A 189 6.38 -19.60 3.54
N GLY A 190 6.05 -18.38 3.97
CA GLY A 190 6.27 -17.91 5.33
C GLY A 190 7.75 -17.62 5.62
N GLY A 191 8.56 -17.44 4.57
CA GLY A 191 9.97 -17.14 4.64
C GLY A 191 10.27 -15.67 4.94
N TYR A 192 11.57 -15.38 4.98
CA TYR A 192 12.07 -14.00 5.13
C TYR A 192 11.74 -13.19 3.88
N SER A 193 11.20 -12.00 4.10
CA SER A 193 10.81 -11.06 3.06
C SER A 193 11.81 -9.90 3.04
N ASP A 194 12.44 -9.69 1.91
CA ASP A 194 13.42 -8.62 1.66
C ASP A 194 12.94 -7.67 0.55
N GLU A 195 13.84 -6.84 0.06
CA GLU A 195 13.60 -5.88 -1.01
C GLU A 195 13.11 -6.55 -2.31
N LYS A 196 13.56 -7.77 -2.59
CA LYS A 196 13.15 -8.54 -3.79
C LYS A 196 11.68 -8.94 -3.74
N SER A 197 11.11 -9.12 -2.52
CA SER A 197 9.68 -9.34 -2.33
C SER A 197 8.85 -8.16 -2.82
N ASP A 198 9.30 -6.92 -2.55
CA ASP A 198 8.64 -5.71 -3.04
C ASP A 198 8.75 -5.57 -4.56
N ILE A 199 9.91 -5.94 -5.14
CA ILE A 199 10.11 -5.95 -6.59
C ILE A 199 9.18 -6.95 -7.26
N TYR A 200 9.00 -8.15 -6.70
CA TYR A 200 8.04 -9.13 -7.19
C TYR A 200 6.61 -8.56 -7.18
N SER A 201 6.19 -8.00 -6.07
CA SER A 201 4.86 -7.42 -5.89
C SER A 201 4.62 -6.23 -6.85
N LEU A 202 5.66 -5.43 -7.11
CA LEU A 202 5.61 -4.37 -8.14
C LEU A 202 5.47 -4.98 -9.54
N GLY A 203 6.17 -6.06 -9.85
CA GLY A 203 6.03 -6.79 -11.12
C GLY A 203 4.59 -7.27 -11.36
N ILE A 204 3.95 -7.85 -10.34
CA ILE A 204 2.53 -8.24 -10.39
C ILE A 204 1.62 -7.01 -10.59
N THR A 205 1.92 -5.91 -9.91
CA THR A 205 1.20 -4.64 -10.07
C THR A 205 1.34 -4.08 -11.49
N MET A 206 2.55 -4.14 -12.07
CA MET A 206 2.80 -3.74 -13.45
C MET A 206 2.03 -4.62 -14.45
N TYR A 207 2.00 -5.92 -14.21
CA TYR A 207 1.21 -6.84 -15.01
C TYR A 207 -0.28 -6.44 -15.03
N GLU A 208 -0.85 -6.18 -13.85
CA GLU A 208 -2.25 -5.73 -13.75
C GLU A 208 -2.46 -4.37 -14.43
N MET A 209 -1.54 -3.43 -14.31
CA MET A 209 -1.64 -2.14 -15.00
C MET A 209 -1.78 -2.30 -16.51
N VAL A 210 -0.96 -3.15 -17.13
CA VAL A 210 -0.93 -3.27 -18.61
C VAL A 210 -1.95 -4.25 -19.18
N THR A 211 -2.47 -5.17 -18.38
CA THR A 211 -3.46 -6.19 -18.83
C THR A 211 -4.87 -5.97 -18.29
N GLY A 212 -5.02 -5.20 -17.21
CA GLY A 212 -6.27 -5.08 -16.45
C GLY A 212 -6.60 -6.29 -15.59
N LYS A 213 -5.69 -7.27 -15.47
CA LYS A 213 -5.91 -8.54 -14.77
C LYS A 213 -4.72 -8.88 -13.89
N VAL A 214 -4.97 -9.52 -12.75
CA VAL A 214 -3.90 -10.19 -12.00
C VAL A 214 -3.46 -11.46 -12.74
N PRO A 215 -2.17 -11.85 -12.68
CA PRO A 215 -1.70 -13.04 -13.40
C PRO A 215 -2.23 -14.35 -12.80
N PHE A 216 -2.47 -14.36 -11.49
CA PHE A 216 -2.97 -15.53 -10.78
C PHE A 216 -4.27 -15.20 -10.05
N ASP A 217 -5.30 -15.99 -10.30
CA ASP A 217 -6.60 -15.92 -9.68
C ASP A 217 -7.09 -17.33 -9.31
N GLY A 218 -8.06 -17.44 -8.39
CA GLY A 218 -8.59 -18.71 -7.94
C GLY A 218 -9.67 -18.56 -6.86
N ASP A 219 -10.39 -19.65 -6.61
CA ASP A 219 -11.55 -19.68 -5.70
C ASP A 219 -11.14 -19.49 -4.22
N THR A 220 -9.87 -19.73 -3.88
CA THR A 220 -9.35 -19.61 -2.51
C THR A 220 -8.01 -18.91 -2.49
N THR A 221 -7.70 -18.25 -1.36
CA THR A 221 -6.37 -17.65 -1.12
C THR A 221 -5.25 -18.68 -1.21
N VAL A 222 -5.51 -19.92 -0.80
CA VAL A 222 -4.54 -21.02 -0.87
C VAL A 222 -4.26 -21.40 -2.34
N ALA A 223 -5.29 -21.49 -3.18
CA ALA A 223 -5.11 -21.77 -4.60
C ALA A 223 -4.27 -20.70 -5.30
N ILE A 224 -4.53 -19.42 -5.01
CA ILE A 224 -3.75 -18.30 -5.55
C ILE A 224 -2.30 -18.37 -5.04
N ALA A 225 -2.10 -18.64 -3.76
CA ALA A 225 -0.79 -18.78 -3.15
C ALA A 225 0.05 -19.89 -3.81
N ILE A 226 -0.55 -21.06 -4.08
CA ILE A 226 0.10 -22.18 -4.78
C ILE A 226 0.55 -21.75 -6.18
N LYS A 227 -0.25 -20.99 -6.91
CA LYS A 227 0.12 -20.49 -8.24
C LYS A 227 1.34 -19.58 -8.19
N HIS A 228 1.43 -18.68 -7.18
CA HIS A 228 2.63 -17.88 -6.98
C HIS A 228 3.89 -18.73 -6.73
N LEU A 229 3.75 -19.92 -6.16
CA LEU A 229 4.87 -20.84 -5.93
C LEU A 229 5.28 -21.68 -7.15
N GLN A 230 4.33 -22.07 -7.97
CA GLN A 230 4.51 -23.15 -8.93
C GLN A 230 4.27 -22.77 -10.39
N GLU A 231 3.37 -21.82 -10.66
CA GLU A 231 2.96 -21.49 -12.04
C GLU A 231 3.76 -20.33 -12.59
N GLU A 232 4.23 -20.43 -13.83
CA GLU A 232 4.79 -19.31 -14.57
C GLU A 232 3.70 -18.33 -14.98
N ILE A 233 4.06 -17.05 -15.05
CA ILE A 233 3.15 -16.01 -15.50
C ILE A 233 2.94 -16.14 -17.02
N VAL A 234 1.69 -16.09 -17.44
CA VAL A 234 1.37 -15.92 -18.87
C VAL A 234 1.91 -14.58 -19.34
N PRO A 235 2.71 -14.54 -20.44
CA PRO A 235 3.27 -13.27 -20.91
C PRO A 235 2.18 -12.22 -21.14
N PRO A 236 2.35 -10.98 -20.61
CA PRO A 236 1.32 -9.94 -20.71
C PRO A 236 0.98 -9.56 -22.16
N SER A 237 1.89 -9.76 -23.11
CA SER A 237 1.63 -9.57 -24.55
C SER A 237 0.52 -10.44 -25.12
N ILE A 238 0.18 -11.57 -24.49
CA ILE A 238 -0.97 -12.39 -24.86
C ILE A 238 -2.29 -11.61 -24.68
N TYR A 239 -2.37 -10.73 -23.68
CA TYR A 239 -3.56 -9.91 -23.41
C TYR A 239 -3.43 -8.49 -23.96
N THR A 240 -2.21 -8.05 -24.25
CA THR A 240 -1.89 -6.71 -24.74
C THR A 240 -0.81 -6.83 -25.83
N PRO A 241 -1.18 -7.24 -27.06
CA PRO A 241 -0.21 -7.50 -28.14
C PRO A 241 0.67 -6.30 -28.52
N GLU A 242 0.19 -5.08 -28.26
CA GLU A 242 0.91 -3.84 -28.49
C GLU A 242 1.95 -3.50 -27.40
N LEU A 243 2.10 -4.36 -26.38
CA LEU A 243 3.06 -4.14 -25.29
C LEU A 243 4.50 -4.24 -25.82
N PRO A 244 5.37 -3.23 -25.58
CA PRO A 244 6.78 -3.32 -25.94
C PRO A 244 7.46 -4.50 -25.27
N HIS A 245 8.24 -5.27 -26.05
CA HIS A 245 8.97 -6.42 -25.54
C HIS A 245 9.87 -6.09 -24.34
N SER A 246 10.50 -4.92 -24.32
CA SER A 246 11.32 -4.46 -23.19
C SER A 246 10.52 -4.35 -21.88
N LEU A 247 9.27 -3.85 -21.92
CA LEU A 247 8.43 -3.74 -20.74
C LEU A 247 7.95 -5.12 -20.29
N GLU A 248 7.59 -6.00 -21.22
CA GLU A 248 7.27 -7.40 -20.93
C GLU A 248 8.44 -8.10 -20.23
N GLN A 249 9.68 -7.96 -20.74
CA GLN A 249 10.85 -8.57 -20.12
C GLN A 249 11.10 -8.05 -18.70
N ILE A 250 10.87 -6.78 -18.43
CA ILE A 250 10.96 -6.22 -17.08
C ILE A 250 9.92 -6.88 -16.15
N ILE A 251 8.66 -6.96 -16.58
CA ILE A 251 7.59 -7.59 -15.80
C ILE A 251 7.94 -9.06 -15.49
N LEU A 252 8.35 -9.82 -16.50
CA LEU A 252 8.73 -11.23 -16.35
C LEU A 252 9.97 -11.39 -15.44
N LYS A 253 10.94 -10.49 -15.53
CA LYS A 253 12.13 -10.51 -14.66
C LYS A 253 11.77 -10.22 -13.20
N CYS A 254 10.94 -9.22 -12.93
CA CYS A 254 10.48 -8.91 -11.58
C CYS A 254 9.69 -10.07 -10.94
N THR A 255 9.00 -10.88 -11.74
CA THR A 255 8.10 -11.93 -11.27
C THR A 255 8.69 -13.34 -11.29
N GLN A 256 10.02 -13.46 -11.39
CA GLN A 256 10.71 -14.75 -11.28
C GLN A 256 10.50 -15.39 -9.91
N LYS A 257 10.47 -16.74 -9.88
CA LYS A 257 10.22 -17.53 -8.65
C LYS A 257 11.43 -17.65 -7.76
N SER A 258 12.64 -17.57 -8.32
CA SER A 258 13.88 -17.51 -7.58
C SER A 258 14.31 -16.08 -7.35
N VAL A 259 14.82 -15.81 -6.18
CA VAL A 259 15.42 -14.51 -5.81
C VAL A 259 16.90 -14.39 -6.24
N ASP A 260 17.49 -15.48 -6.76
CA ASP A 260 18.89 -15.55 -7.24
C ASP A 260 19.07 -15.00 -8.65
#